data_2c71230667ddd9ffe999df121ad4f1dc
#
_entry.id   2c71230667ddd9ffe999df121ad4f1dc
#
_cell.length_a   1.000
_cell.length_b   1.000
_cell.length_c   1.000
_cell.angle_alpha   90.00
_cell.angle_beta   90.00
_cell.angle_gamma   90.00
#
_symmetry.space_group_name_H-M   'P 1'
#
loop_
_entity.id
_entity.type
_entity.pdbx_description
1 polymer ?
#
loop_
_entity_poly.entity_id
_entity_poly.type
_entity_poly.pdbx_seq_one_letter_code
_entity_poly.pdbx_strand_id
1 'polypeptide(L)'
;MSGTKTVADDVTNIDYETDYEAGQDNVNTFGLEMHNPVFFVSAILIIAFVLLSLMFPHISKTGLEATKAWTLQYFDWFFVIATNFVLFFCLAIAISPLGKIRLGGADAKTEFGMASWIAMLFSAGVGIGMLFYGAAEPMAYYTDWGGTPLNVEALTPAAERLALGATVFHWGLTPWAVYAVIGLALAFFSFNKGLPLTIRSAFYPILGDRIWGWPGHLIDILAVIATLFGLATSLGFGAQQAATGISFLFGVEASLTSQLLLIVVISGLAIISVLRGMDGGIKLLSNINMVLAALLLAFVFVAGPTMQIFKGFGTAMASYVEYAIPLSDWNGREDKIWYHGWTIFYWAWWISWSPFVGMFIARISKGRTIRQFLSVVLIVPVIVAIIWFTTFGVTAIEQVKEGVGQLPAGISEVPLVLFQMLENMPFPYIASSLAIVLLIVFFVTSSDSGSLVIDAITAGGRTDAPVAQRIFWAVLQGLVAAALLVGGGAAALGTLQAGTIASGLPFTLVLLVCCYSLFKGLMSEYRLLKAEKAAD
;
A
#
# COMPACT_ATOMS: atom_id res chain seq x y z
N MET A 1 50.29 -21.95 -13.11
CA MET A 1 49.74 -21.03 -14.09
C MET A 1 48.69 -20.19 -13.34
N SER A 2 49.05 -19.00 -12.93
CA SER A 2 48.17 -18.05 -12.25
C SER A 2 47.29 -17.39 -13.35
N GLY A 3 46.05 -17.83 -13.46
CA GLY A 3 45.09 -17.17 -14.34
C GLY A 3 44.78 -15.78 -13.79
N THR A 4 45.10 -14.76 -14.55
CA THR A 4 44.71 -13.39 -14.31
C THR A 4 43.17 -13.32 -14.37
N LYS A 5 42.51 -13.26 -13.19
CA LYS A 5 41.10 -12.88 -13.10
C LYS A 5 40.97 -11.49 -13.75
N THR A 6 40.21 -11.39 -14.82
CA THR A 6 39.89 -10.09 -15.42
C THR A 6 38.90 -9.35 -14.54
N VAL A 7 38.99 -8.03 -14.48
CA VAL A 7 38.07 -7.16 -13.71
C VAL A 7 36.60 -7.38 -14.10
N ALA A 8 36.35 -7.98 -15.28
CA ALA A 8 35.01 -8.37 -15.73
C ALA A 8 34.46 -9.62 -15.00
N ASP A 9 35.32 -10.51 -14.50
CA ASP A 9 34.92 -11.74 -13.79
C ASP A 9 34.48 -11.45 -12.34
N ASP A 10 35.03 -10.38 -11.75
CA ASP A 10 34.75 -10.01 -10.34
C ASP A 10 33.39 -9.31 -10.16
N VAL A 11 32.81 -8.72 -11.22
CA VAL A 11 31.51 -8.01 -11.16
C VAL A 11 30.31 -8.96 -11.37
N THR A 12 30.54 -10.20 -11.78
CA THR A 12 29.48 -11.09 -12.29
C THR A 12 29.08 -12.23 -11.36
N ASN A 13 29.94 -12.62 -10.42
CA ASN A 13 29.65 -13.70 -9.48
C ASN A 13 29.50 -13.10 -8.07
N ILE A 14 28.25 -12.84 -7.67
CA ILE A 14 27.92 -12.38 -6.33
C ILE A 14 27.89 -13.62 -5.43
N ASP A 15 28.80 -13.68 -4.48
CA ASP A 15 28.79 -14.67 -3.43
C ASP A 15 27.74 -14.26 -2.39
N TYR A 16 26.76 -15.15 -2.15
CA TYR A 16 25.71 -14.96 -1.15
C TYR A 16 25.94 -15.82 0.10
N GLU A 17 27.10 -16.49 0.20
CA GLU A 17 27.46 -17.20 1.43
C GLU A 17 27.67 -16.19 2.56
N THR A 18 26.92 -16.37 3.63
CA THR A 18 26.99 -15.55 4.82
C THR A 18 26.76 -16.42 6.06
N ASP A 19 27.52 -16.16 7.11
CA ASP A 19 27.36 -16.82 8.42
C ASP A 19 26.21 -16.22 9.23
N TYR A 20 25.49 -15.19 8.68
CA TYR A 20 24.43 -14.52 9.39
C TYR A 20 23.13 -15.33 9.40
N GLU A 21 22.61 -15.60 10.60
CA GLU A 21 21.33 -16.26 10.80
C GLU A 21 20.22 -15.26 11.17
N ALA A 22 18.99 -15.52 10.70
CA ALA A 22 17.84 -14.70 11.05
C ALA A 22 17.64 -14.67 12.57
N GLY A 23 17.58 -13.46 13.13
CA GLY A 23 17.45 -13.27 14.57
C GLY A 23 18.74 -13.37 15.38
N GLN A 24 19.91 -13.52 14.74
CA GLN A 24 21.21 -13.63 15.43
C GLN A 24 21.48 -12.46 16.39
N ASP A 25 21.10 -11.24 16.01
CA ASP A 25 21.29 -10.04 16.82
C ASP A 25 20.10 -9.73 17.74
N ASN A 26 19.17 -10.67 17.92
CA ASN A 26 18.00 -10.46 18.75
C ASN A 26 18.35 -10.49 20.23
N VAL A 27 17.82 -9.52 20.96
CA VAL A 27 17.82 -9.48 22.41
C VAL A 27 16.51 -10.08 22.92
N ASN A 28 16.63 -11.16 23.70
CA ASN A 28 15.50 -11.87 24.28
C ASN A 28 15.27 -11.36 25.71
N THR A 29 14.26 -10.51 25.87
CA THR A 29 13.93 -9.91 27.18
C THR A 29 12.43 -9.65 27.29
N PHE A 30 11.86 -9.79 28.46
CA PHE A 30 10.42 -9.63 28.72
C PHE A 30 9.49 -10.45 27.80
N GLY A 31 9.97 -11.59 27.29
CA GLY A 31 9.22 -12.43 26.35
C GLY A 31 9.13 -11.86 24.94
N LEU A 32 10.01 -10.93 24.58
CA LEU A 32 10.13 -10.35 23.23
C LEU A 32 11.46 -10.78 22.60
N GLU A 33 11.48 -10.90 21.27
CA GLU A 33 12.68 -11.17 20.45
C GLU A 33 12.98 -9.96 19.58
N MET A 34 13.72 -9.02 20.12
CA MET A 34 13.92 -7.70 19.55
C MET A 34 15.27 -7.60 18.84
N HIS A 35 15.28 -7.37 17.53
CA HIS A 35 16.50 -7.10 16.79
C HIS A 35 17.16 -5.80 17.26
N ASN A 36 18.39 -5.91 17.72
CA ASN A 36 19.18 -4.74 18.12
C ASN A 36 20.02 -4.27 16.90
N PRO A 37 19.90 -2.99 16.44
CA PRO A 37 19.16 -1.87 17.05
C PRO A 37 17.80 -1.57 16.42
N VAL A 38 17.35 -2.32 15.38
CA VAL A 38 16.18 -1.94 14.56
C VAL A 38 14.90 -1.78 15.38
N PHE A 39 14.60 -2.76 16.27
CA PHE A 39 13.43 -2.67 17.12
C PHE A 39 13.48 -1.42 18.03
N PHE A 40 14.60 -1.25 18.73
CA PHE A 40 14.71 -0.17 19.73
C PHE A 40 14.65 1.22 19.09
N VAL A 41 15.40 1.44 18.01
CA VAL A 41 15.40 2.76 17.33
C VAL A 41 14.04 3.05 16.74
N SER A 42 13.40 2.09 16.06
CA SER A 42 12.06 2.28 15.50
C SER A 42 11.03 2.55 16.60
N ALA A 43 11.01 1.75 17.66
CA ALA A 43 10.08 1.91 18.77
C ALA A 43 10.26 3.27 19.47
N ILE A 44 11.50 3.67 19.76
CA ILE A 44 11.78 4.97 20.40
C ILE A 44 11.33 6.13 19.52
N LEU A 45 11.65 6.12 18.24
CA LEU A 45 11.25 7.19 17.30
C LEU A 45 9.72 7.30 17.21
N ILE A 46 9.01 6.18 17.10
CA ILE A 46 7.55 6.18 16.98
C ILE A 46 6.88 6.56 18.31
N ILE A 47 7.36 6.04 19.44
CA ILE A 47 6.83 6.42 20.77
C ILE A 47 7.08 7.92 21.02
N ALA A 48 8.26 8.42 20.70
CA ALA A 48 8.55 9.85 20.80
C ALA A 48 7.62 10.68 19.91
N PHE A 49 7.38 10.26 18.66
CA PHE A 49 6.41 10.92 17.79
C PHE A 49 5.00 10.94 18.39
N VAL A 50 4.51 9.79 18.89
CA VAL A 50 3.18 9.70 19.51
C VAL A 50 3.08 10.62 20.74
N LEU A 51 4.06 10.55 21.64
CA LEU A 51 4.05 11.38 22.85
C LEU A 51 4.11 12.87 22.51
N LEU A 52 4.99 13.28 21.61
CA LEU A 52 5.08 14.68 21.18
C LEU A 52 3.80 15.15 20.50
N SER A 53 3.19 14.31 19.67
CA SER A 53 1.93 14.65 18.97
C SER A 53 0.74 14.78 19.93
N LEU A 54 0.68 13.94 20.96
CA LEU A 54 -0.39 14.01 21.97
C LEU A 54 -0.17 15.14 22.98
N MET A 55 1.08 15.40 23.38
CA MET A 55 1.41 16.47 24.33
C MET A 55 1.39 17.86 23.69
N PHE A 56 1.79 17.96 22.42
CA PHE A 56 1.92 19.21 21.67
C PHE A 56 1.25 19.12 20.29
N PRO A 57 -0.07 18.89 20.20
CA PRO A 57 -0.75 18.61 18.94
C PRO A 57 -0.59 19.73 17.91
N HIS A 58 -0.62 20.99 18.33
CA HIS A 58 -0.44 22.14 17.45
C HIS A 58 0.98 22.20 16.84
N ILE A 59 2.02 21.93 17.63
CA ILE A 59 3.41 21.92 17.15
C ILE A 59 3.62 20.77 16.16
N SER A 60 3.11 19.60 16.48
CA SER A 60 3.21 18.41 15.62
C SER A 60 2.47 18.61 14.29
N LYS A 61 1.25 19.18 14.33
CA LYS A 61 0.51 19.55 13.12
C LYS A 61 1.31 20.51 12.25
N THR A 62 1.78 21.63 12.82
CA THR A 62 2.55 22.64 12.09
C THR A 62 3.84 22.03 11.50
N GLY A 63 4.54 21.18 12.26
CA GLY A 63 5.73 20.49 11.79
C GLY A 63 5.45 19.52 10.63
N LEU A 64 4.39 18.72 10.72
CA LEU A 64 3.97 17.80 9.66
C LEU A 64 3.52 18.55 8.39
N GLU A 65 2.72 19.60 8.54
CA GLU A 65 2.27 20.44 7.42
C GLU A 65 3.45 21.16 6.75
N ALA A 66 4.40 21.68 7.54
CA ALA A 66 5.62 22.29 7.02
C ALA A 66 6.49 21.27 6.26
N THR A 67 6.66 20.07 6.80
CA THR A 67 7.38 18.96 6.14
C THR A 67 6.68 18.56 4.85
N LYS A 68 5.35 18.42 4.86
CA LYS A 68 4.55 18.15 3.66
C LYS A 68 4.76 19.24 2.61
N ALA A 69 4.62 20.52 2.98
CA ALA A 69 4.76 21.64 2.07
C ALA A 69 6.17 21.69 1.45
N TRP A 70 7.22 21.49 2.26
CA TRP A 70 8.59 21.40 1.79
C TRP A 70 8.80 20.23 0.83
N THR A 71 8.29 19.06 1.17
CA THR A 71 8.39 17.88 0.31
C THR A 71 7.69 18.09 -1.03
N LEU A 72 6.48 18.64 -1.02
CA LEU A 72 5.71 18.94 -2.24
C LEU A 72 6.38 20.02 -3.09
N GLN A 73 7.01 21.00 -2.47
CA GLN A 73 7.68 22.09 -3.19
C GLN A 73 8.95 21.63 -3.90
N TYR A 74 9.74 20.73 -3.28
CA TYR A 74 11.09 20.39 -3.77
C TYR A 74 11.21 18.98 -4.32
N PHE A 75 10.28 18.04 -3.99
CA PHE A 75 10.39 16.62 -4.29
C PHE A 75 9.15 16.01 -4.94
N ASP A 76 8.16 16.80 -5.38
CA ASP A 76 6.99 16.29 -6.11
C ASP A 76 7.41 15.51 -7.37
N TRP A 77 8.32 16.06 -8.15
CA TRP A 77 8.89 15.43 -9.34
C TRP A 77 9.60 14.10 -9.02
N PHE A 78 10.22 13.98 -7.84
CA PHE A 78 10.98 12.80 -7.46
C PHE A 78 10.06 11.58 -7.24
N PHE A 79 8.91 11.77 -6.61
CA PHE A 79 7.91 10.69 -6.48
C PHE A 79 7.43 10.20 -7.84
N VAL A 80 7.13 11.11 -8.77
CA VAL A 80 6.60 10.74 -10.09
C VAL A 80 7.68 10.05 -10.93
N ILE A 81 8.90 10.57 -10.97
CA ILE A 81 9.99 9.91 -11.68
C ILE A 81 10.28 8.53 -11.09
N ALA A 82 10.31 8.42 -9.76
CA ALA A 82 10.57 7.15 -9.09
C ALA A 82 9.51 6.10 -9.43
N THR A 83 8.24 6.45 -9.33
CA THR A 83 7.14 5.51 -9.61
C THR A 83 7.04 5.14 -11.10
N ASN A 84 7.26 6.09 -12.00
CA ASN A 84 7.36 5.82 -13.43
C ASN A 84 8.54 4.88 -13.74
N PHE A 85 9.71 5.15 -13.18
CA PHE A 85 10.88 4.29 -13.33
C PHE A 85 10.59 2.85 -12.85
N VAL A 86 9.97 2.70 -11.68
CA VAL A 86 9.62 1.41 -11.09
C VAL A 86 8.65 0.64 -12.00
N LEU A 87 7.65 1.31 -12.57
CA LEU A 87 6.72 0.69 -13.53
C LEU A 87 7.45 0.19 -14.77
N PHE A 88 8.28 1.04 -15.40
CA PHE A 88 9.06 0.63 -16.57
C PHE A 88 10.07 -0.47 -16.25
N PHE A 89 10.69 -0.43 -15.09
CA PHE A 89 11.57 -1.49 -14.59
C PHE A 89 10.85 -2.84 -14.49
N CYS A 90 9.66 -2.89 -13.88
CA CYS A 90 8.86 -4.11 -13.81
C CYS A 90 8.50 -4.65 -15.19
N LEU A 91 8.06 -3.78 -16.11
CA LEU A 91 7.72 -4.18 -17.48
C LEU A 91 8.95 -4.70 -18.23
N ALA A 92 10.10 -4.02 -18.13
CA ALA A 92 11.35 -4.44 -18.74
C ALA A 92 11.81 -5.82 -18.22
N ILE A 93 11.75 -6.07 -16.92
CA ILE A 93 12.08 -7.37 -16.33
C ILE A 93 11.11 -8.45 -16.83
N ALA A 94 9.81 -8.17 -16.88
CA ALA A 94 8.80 -9.13 -17.30
C ALA A 94 8.99 -9.61 -18.75
N ILE A 95 9.34 -8.70 -19.69
CA ILE A 95 9.55 -9.05 -21.11
C ILE A 95 10.94 -9.62 -21.37
N SER A 96 11.94 -9.30 -20.53
CA SER A 96 13.33 -9.75 -20.68
C SER A 96 13.51 -11.25 -20.41
N PRO A 97 14.69 -11.82 -20.74
CA PRO A 97 15.03 -13.18 -20.33
C PRO A 97 15.02 -13.41 -18.81
N LEU A 98 15.22 -12.37 -18.01
CA LEU A 98 15.17 -12.43 -16.53
C LEU A 98 13.80 -12.88 -16.03
N GLY A 99 12.73 -12.58 -16.76
CA GLY A 99 11.38 -13.04 -16.46
C GLY A 99 11.20 -14.56 -16.43
N LYS A 100 12.16 -15.33 -16.96
CA LYS A 100 12.15 -16.81 -16.92
C LYS A 100 12.69 -17.40 -15.62
N ILE A 101 13.41 -16.63 -14.82
CA ILE A 101 13.93 -17.08 -13.52
C ILE A 101 12.74 -17.46 -12.64
N ARG A 102 12.89 -18.59 -11.93
CA ARG A 102 11.87 -19.12 -11.00
C ARG A 102 12.26 -18.78 -9.57
N LEU A 103 11.29 -18.29 -8.82
CA LEU A 103 11.45 -17.97 -7.40
C LEU A 103 11.57 -19.26 -6.59
N GLY A 104 12.69 -19.42 -5.91
CA GLY A 104 13.05 -20.63 -5.16
C GLY A 104 13.88 -21.66 -5.94
N GLY A 105 14.41 -21.31 -7.13
CA GLY A 105 15.24 -22.19 -7.95
C GLY A 105 14.47 -22.92 -9.04
N ALA A 106 15.22 -23.59 -9.95
CA ALA A 106 14.67 -24.20 -11.16
C ALA A 106 13.57 -25.23 -10.87
N ASP A 107 13.74 -26.03 -9.83
CA ASP A 107 12.87 -27.15 -9.45
C ASP A 107 11.79 -26.77 -8.43
N ALA A 108 11.73 -25.50 -8.01
CA ALA A 108 10.76 -25.04 -7.03
C ALA A 108 9.32 -25.26 -7.49
N LYS A 109 8.53 -25.93 -6.65
CA LYS A 109 7.09 -26.13 -6.89
C LYS A 109 6.31 -24.96 -6.33
N THR A 110 5.19 -24.63 -7.00
CA THR A 110 4.27 -23.62 -6.51
C THR A 110 3.56 -24.12 -5.25
N GLU A 111 3.57 -23.31 -4.20
CA GLU A 111 2.90 -23.63 -2.93
C GLU A 111 1.37 -23.53 -3.07
N PHE A 112 0.89 -22.58 -3.86
CA PHE A 112 -0.53 -22.32 -4.11
C PHE A 112 -0.89 -22.54 -5.57
N GLY A 113 -2.07 -23.09 -5.84
CA GLY A 113 -2.64 -23.13 -7.19
C GLY A 113 -2.89 -21.73 -7.76
N MET A 114 -3.03 -21.60 -9.09
CA MET A 114 -3.20 -20.29 -9.75
C MET A 114 -4.41 -19.53 -9.20
N ALA A 115 -5.57 -20.17 -9.07
CA ALA A 115 -6.80 -19.54 -8.59
C ALA A 115 -6.66 -19.03 -7.14
N SER A 116 -6.08 -19.83 -6.24
CA SER A 116 -5.87 -19.43 -4.84
C SER A 116 -4.86 -18.27 -4.73
N TRP A 117 -3.80 -18.30 -5.53
CA TRP A 117 -2.82 -17.22 -5.57
C TRP A 117 -3.42 -15.89 -6.06
N ILE A 118 -4.23 -15.94 -7.13
CA ILE A 118 -4.97 -14.78 -7.63
C ILE A 118 -5.94 -14.25 -6.57
N ALA A 119 -6.67 -15.13 -5.88
CA ALA A 119 -7.60 -14.74 -4.82
C ALA A 119 -6.88 -14.04 -3.64
N MET A 120 -5.70 -14.53 -3.25
CA MET A 120 -4.87 -13.89 -2.22
C MET A 120 -4.35 -12.52 -2.65
N LEU A 121 -3.93 -12.37 -3.92
CA LEU A 121 -3.54 -11.08 -4.48
C LEU A 121 -4.72 -10.09 -4.56
N PHE A 122 -5.90 -10.59 -4.91
CA PHE A 122 -7.14 -9.79 -4.86
C PHE A 122 -7.42 -9.29 -3.44
N SER A 123 -7.33 -10.18 -2.45
CA SER A 123 -7.55 -9.81 -1.05
C SER A 123 -6.54 -8.76 -0.54
N ALA A 124 -5.30 -8.78 -1.04
CA ALA A 124 -4.30 -7.76 -0.72
C ALA A 124 -4.59 -6.41 -1.38
N GLY A 125 -5.29 -6.41 -2.54
CA GLY A 125 -5.61 -5.21 -3.31
C GLY A 125 -6.84 -4.46 -2.82
N VAL A 126 -7.75 -5.14 -2.13
CA VAL A 126 -8.98 -4.53 -1.59
C VAL A 126 -8.74 -4.15 -0.14
N GLY A 127 -8.91 -2.90 0.18
CA GLY A 127 -8.66 -2.37 1.52
C GLY A 127 -9.50 -1.13 1.84
N ILE A 128 -9.24 -0.53 3.00
CA ILE A 128 -9.92 0.67 3.51
C ILE A 128 -9.93 1.78 2.45
N GLY A 129 -8.80 2.00 1.76
CA GLY A 129 -8.69 3.06 0.76
C GLY A 129 -9.69 2.93 -0.39
N MET A 130 -9.99 1.71 -0.84
CA MET A 130 -10.98 1.49 -1.90
C MET A 130 -12.41 1.83 -1.46
N LEU A 131 -12.75 1.61 -0.19
CA LEU A 131 -14.04 2.05 0.36
C LEU A 131 -14.06 3.56 0.58
N PHE A 132 -12.97 4.10 1.11
CA PHE A 132 -12.86 5.52 1.42
C PHE A 132 -12.95 6.40 0.18
N TYR A 133 -12.26 6.02 -0.88
CA TYR A 133 -12.16 6.78 -2.12
C TYR A 133 -13.05 6.25 -3.26
N GLY A 134 -13.70 5.09 -3.11
CA GLY A 134 -14.40 4.40 -4.19
C GLY A 134 -15.42 5.23 -4.95
N ALA A 135 -16.30 5.93 -4.22
CA ALA A 135 -17.24 6.89 -4.78
C ALA A 135 -16.66 8.32 -4.80
N ALA A 136 -15.86 8.66 -3.78
CA ALA A 136 -15.43 10.02 -3.55
C ALA A 136 -14.40 10.52 -4.56
N GLU A 137 -13.42 9.72 -4.96
CA GLU A 137 -12.34 10.15 -5.84
C GLU A 137 -12.84 10.48 -7.26
N PRO A 138 -13.56 9.58 -7.98
CA PRO A 138 -14.10 9.93 -9.30
C PRO A 138 -15.06 11.12 -9.25
N MET A 139 -15.89 11.21 -8.21
CA MET A 139 -16.76 12.34 -8.01
C MET A 139 -16.01 13.65 -7.76
N ALA A 140 -14.94 13.62 -6.92
CA ALA A 140 -14.12 14.78 -6.63
C ALA A 140 -13.51 15.38 -7.91
N TYR A 141 -13.00 14.54 -8.79
CA TYR A 141 -12.41 14.96 -10.06
C TYR A 141 -13.45 15.49 -11.05
N TYR A 142 -14.66 14.93 -11.01
CA TYR A 142 -15.78 15.40 -11.83
C TYR A 142 -16.34 16.74 -11.38
N THR A 143 -16.37 17.00 -10.06
CA THR A 143 -17.01 18.17 -9.44
C THR A 143 -16.05 19.27 -9.00
N ASP A 144 -14.75 19.16 -9.29
CA ASP A 144 -13.69 20.10 -8.87
C ASP A 144 -13.51 20.20 -7.33
N TRP A 145 -13.67 19.07 -6.62
CA TRP A 145 -13.31 19.06 -5.21
C TRP A 145 -11.82 18.78 -5.05
N GLY A 146 -11.05 19.79 -4.64
CA GLY A 146 -9.59 19.68 -4.51
C GLY A 146 -8.85 19.71 -5.85
N GLY A 147 -9.42 20.41 -6.83
CA GLY A 147 -8.90 20.53 -8.19
C GLY A 147 -9.37 19.43 -9.13
N THR A 148 -9.17 19.66 -10.43
CA THR A 148 -9.43 18.66 -11.47
C THR A 148 -8.13 18.20 -12.12
N PRO A 149 -8.02 16.93 -12.55
CA PRO A 149 -6.84 16.46 -13.26
C PRO A 149 -6.67 17.26 -14.57
N LEU A 150 -5.42 17.72 -14.81
CA LEU A 150 -5.05 18.51 -15.99
C LEU A 150 -5.91 19.79 -16.21
N ASN A 151 -6.49 20.34 -15.14
CA ASN A 151 -7.39 21.50 -15.16
C ASN A 151 -8.57 21.34 -16.13
N VAL A 152 -9.10 20.12 -16.28
CA VAL A 152 -10.29 19.90 -17.09
C VAL A 152 -11.49 20.65 -16.48
N GLU A 153 -12.34 21.23 -17.32
CA GLU A 153 -13.56 21.92 -16.87
C GLU A 153 -14.50 20.92 -16.19
N ALA A 154 -14.83 21.19 -14.93
CA ALA A 154 -15.70 20.33 -14.12
C ALA A 154 -17.12 20.20 -14.69
N LEU A 155 -17.82 19.13 -14.31
CA LEU A 155 -19.20 18.84 -14.70
C LEU A 155 -19.41 18.69 -16.23
N THR A 156 -18.35 18.39 -16.97
CA THR A 156 -18.37 18.14 -18.41
C THR A 156 -18.16 16.65 -18.71
N PRO A 157 -18.56 16.19 -19.92
CA PRO A 157 -18.24 14.82 -20.36
C PRO A 157 -16.73 14.53 -20.40
N ALA A 158 -15.90 15.55 -20.65
CA ALA A 158 -14.44 15.42 -20.60
C ALA A 158 -13.95 15.19 -19.16
N ALA A 159 -14.51 15.91 -18.18
CA ALA A 159 -14.21 15.71 -16.77
C ALA A 159 -14.62 14.31 -16.30
N GLU A 160 -15.81 13.81 -16.67
CA GLU A 160 -16.24 12.45 -16.35
C GLU A 160 -15.27 11.39 -16.89
N ARG A 161 -14.89 11.54 -18.17
CA ARG A 161 -13.95 10.64 -18.83
C ARG A 161 -12.58 10.65 -18.13
N LEU A 162 -12.04 11.83 -17.88
CA LEU A 162 -10.73 11.99 -17.25
C LEU A 162 -10.75 11.58 -15.77
N ALA A 163 -11.85 11.82 -15.04
CA ALA A 163 -12.03 11.38 -13.66
C ALA A 163 -11.86 9.87 -13.52
N LEU A 164 -12.51 9.07 -14.37
CA LEU A 164 -12.38 7.62 -14.37
C LEU A 164 -10.97 7.19 -14.73
N GLY A 165 -10.33 7.78 -15.74
CA GLY A 165 -8.97 7.48 -16.15
C GLY A 165 -7.93 7.83 -15.10
N ALA A 166 -8.05 9.00 -14.46
CA ALA A 166 -7.16 9.46 -13.39
C ALA A 166 -7.29 8.60 -12.13
N THR A 167 -8.49 8.15 -11.80
CA THR A 167 -8.69 7.19 -10.70
C THR A 167 -7.99 5.86 -11.00
N VAL A 168 -8.13 5.32 -12.21
CA VAL A 168 -7.40 4.09 -12.59
C VAL A 168 -5.89 4.34 -12.62
N PHE A 169 -5.42 5.54 -12.96
CA PHE A 169 -4.00 5.90 -12.89
C PHE A 169 -3.47 5.80 -11.46
N HIS A 170 -4.21 6.24 -10.46
CA HIS A 170 -3.79 6.19 -9.05
C HIS A 170 -3.86 4.79 -8.44
N TRP A 171 -4.75 3.92 -8.90
CA TRP A 171 -5.01 2.59 -8.33
C TRP A 171 -4.57 1.43 -9.25
N GLY A 172 -4.01 1.76 -10.41
CA GLY A 172 -3.68 0.83 -11.47
C GLY A 172 -2.23 0.32 -11.43
N LEU A 173 -1.58 0.31 -12.61
CA LEU A 173 -0.26 -0.33 -12.78
C LEU A 173 0.83 0.25 -11.89
N THR A 174 0.84 1.56 -11.69
CA THR A 174 1.93 2.26 -10.97
C THR A 174 2.07 1.83 -9.51
N PRO A 175 1.02 1.87 -8.66
CA PRO A 175 1.13 1.37 -7.28
C PRO A 175 1.49 -0.10 -7.21
N TRP A 176 0.94 -0.92 -8.11
CA TRP A 176 1.24 -2.35 -8.10
C TRP A 176 2.65 -2.66 -8.56
N ALA A 177 3.26 -1.83 -9.40
CA ALA A 177 4.68 -1.93 -9.72
C ALA A 177 5.57 -1.62 -8.50
N VAL A 178 5.21 -0.63 -7.69
CA VAL A 178 5.90 -0.32 -6.43
C VAL A 178 5.88 -1.52 -5.48
N TYR A 179 4.72 -2.16 -5.32
CA TYR A 179 4.61 -3.38 -4.51
C TYR A 179 5.35 -4.57 -5.12
N ALA A 180 5.28 -4.72 -6.44
CA ALA A 180 5.91 -5.81 -7.16
C ALA A 180 7.44 -5.80 -7.03
N VAL A 181 8.09 -4.64 -7.07
CA VAL A 181 9.55 -4.54 -6.89
C VAL A 181 9.96 -5.03 -5.51
N ILE A 182 9.33 -4.53 -4.45
CA ILE A 182 9.66 -4.96 -3.08
C ILE A 182 9.34 -6.45 -2.91
N GLY A 183 8.17 -6.89 -3.37
CA GLY A 183 7.78 -8.31 -3.28
C GLY A 183 8.72 -9.23 -4.06
N LEU A 184 9.12 -8.84 -5.27
CA LEU A 184 10.06 -9.60 -6.09
C LEU A 184 11.45 -9.67 -5.46
N ALA A 185 11.94 -8.54 -4.93
CA ALA A 185 13.24 -8.49 -4.26
C ALA A 185 13.24 -9.40 -3.03
N LEU A 186 12.25 -9.29 -2.16
CA LEU A 186 12.12 -10.14 -0.98
C LEU A 186 12.01 -11.61 -1.36
N ALA A 187 11.17 -11.97 -2.34
CA ALA A 187 11.00 -13.35 -2.79
C ALA A 187 12.30 -13.91 -3.40
N PHE A 188 12.97 -13.14 -4.26
CA PHE A 188 14.19 -13.57 -4.91
C PHE A 188 15.33 -13.76 -3.91
N PHE A 189 15.62 -12.77 -3.08
CA PHE A 189 16.74 -12.86 -2.14
C PHE A 189 16.50 -13.87 -1.02
N SER A 190 15.25 -14.04 -0.59
CA SER A 190 14.93 -15.05 0.42
C SER A 190 14.88 -16.45 -0.17
N PHE A 191 14.15 -16.68 -1.25
CA PHE A 191 13.91 -18.03 -1.76
C PHE A 191 15.05 -18.58 -2.63
N ASN A 192 15.71 -17.71 -3.43
CA ASN A 192 16.79 -18.15 -4.31
C ASN A 192 18.17 -18.05 -3.64
N LYS A 193 18.34 -17.12 -2.68
CA LYS A 193 19.63 -16.83 -2.07
C LYS A 193 19.72 -17.19 -0.57
N GLY A 194 18.60 -17.62 0.03
CA GLY A 194 18.56 -18.05 1.43
C GLY A 194 18.71 -16.92 2.46
N LEU A 195 18.65 -15.65 2.02
CA LEU A 195 18.79 -14.52 2.94
C LEU A 195 17.52 -14.31 3.79
N PRO A 196 17.64 -13.73 5.00
CA PRO A 196 16.49 -13.41 5.85
C PRO A 196 15.43 -12.58 5.13
N LEU A 197 14.15 -12.79 5.48
CA LEU A 197 13.03 -12.08 4.88
C LEU A 197 12.89 -10.67 5.49
N THR A 198 13.84 -9.78 5.17
CA THR A 198 13.88 -8.38 5.58
C THR A 198 14.24 -7.49 4.39
N ILE A 199 13.90 -6.20 4.47
CA ILE A 199 14.17 -5.27 3.36
C ILE A 199 15.67 -5.12 3.12
N ARG A 200 16.51 -5.15 4.16
CA ARG A 200 17.97 -5.06 4.04
C ARG A 200 18.55 -6.15 3.15
N SER A 201 17.99 -7.36 3.16
CA SER A 201 18.47 -8.50 2.37
C SER A 201 18.47 -8.21 0.87
N ALA A 202 17.53 -7.37 0.40
CA ALA A 202 17.48 -6.92 -0.99
C ALA A 202 18.70 -6.11 -1.43
N PHE A 203 19.53 -5.65 -0.50
CA PHE A 203 20.71 -4.81 -0.78
C PHE A 203 22.04 -5.59 -0.74
N TYR A 204 21.99 -6.89 -0.49
CA TYR A 204 23.18 -7.74 -0.46
C TYR A 204 24.06 -7.62 -1.72
N PRO A 205 23.52 -7.59 -2.96
CA PRO A 205 24.33 -7.41 -4.17
C PRO A 205 25.18 -6.14 -4.22
N ILE A 206 24.85 -5.12 -3.42
CA ILE A 206 25.53 -3.83 -3.41
C ILE A 206 26.46 -3.72 -2.21
N LEU A 207 25.99 -4.16 -1.05
CA LEU A 207 26.62 -3.91 0.24
C LEU A 207 27.35 -5.14 0.79
N GLY A 208 27.07 -6.37 0.28
CA GLY A 208 27.57 -7.62 0.86
C GLY A 208 27.17 -7.71 2.33
N ASP A 209 28.05 -8.28 3.17
CA ASP A 209 27.80 -8.43 4.61
C ASP A 209 27.62 -7.13 5.40
N ARG A 210 27.90 -5.97 4.78
CA ARG A 210 27.62 -4.67 5.42
C ARG A 210 26.13 -4.45 5.69
N ILE A 211 25.23 -5.24 5.05
CA ILE A 211 23.79 -5.18 5.35
C ILE A 211 23.48 -5.64 6.77
N TRP A 212 24.34 -6.40 7.42
CA TRP A 212 24.16 -6.82 8.81
C TRP A 212 24.56 -5.75 9.83
N GLY A 213 25.17 -4.65 9.35
CA GLY A 213 25.53 -3.47 10.12
C GLY A 213 24.57 -2.29 9.89
N TRP A 214 25.04 -1.07 10.25
CA TRP A 214 24.25 0.16 10.20
C TRP A 214 23.60 0.48 8.86
N PRO A 215 24.19 0.25 7.68
CA PRO A 215 23.47 0.49 6.42
C PRO A 215 22.18 -0.33 6.32
N GLY A 216 22.21 -1.59 6.67
CA GLY A 216 21.02 -2.44 6.68
C GLY A 216 20.04 -2.09 7.80
N HIS A 217 20.55 -1.76 8.99
CA HIS A 217 19.70 -1.29 10.09
C HIS A 217 18.90 -0.06 9.70
N LEU A 218 19.55 0.92 9.04
CA LEU A 218 18.86 2.12 8.55
C LEU A 218 17.77 1.80 7.53
N ILE A 219 18.04 0.89 6.60
CA ILE A 219 17.06 0.44 5.60
C ILE A 219 15.82 -0.16 6.28
N ASP A 220 16.01 -1.06 7.24
CA ASP A 220 14.90 -1.70 7.94
C ASP A 220 14.16 -0.71 8.86
N ILE A 221 14.84 0.21 9.53
CA ILE A 221 14.21 1.29 10.32
C ILE A 221 13.32 2.15 9.43
N LEU A 222 13.81 2.57 8.26
CA LEU A 222 13.01 3.35 7.30
C LEU A 222 11.81 2.56 6.81
N ALA A 223 11.94 1.26 6.57
CA ALA A 223 10.85 0.38 6.18
C ALA A 223 9.78 0.27 7.29
N VAL A 224 10.18 0.12 8.55
CA VAL A 224 9.27 0.09 9.70
C VAL A 224 8.51 1.41 9.83
N ILE A 225 9.21 2.55 9.77
CA ILE A 225 8.61 3.88 9.88
C ILE A 225 7.62 4.12 8.73
N ALA A 226 8.03 3.86 7.48
CA ALA A 226 7.15 4.01 6.32
C ALA A 226 5.89 3.14 6.46
N THR A 227 6.06 1.86 6.80
CA THR A 227 4.94 0.93 7.00
C THR A 227 3.97 1.41 8.09
N LEU A 228 4.49 1.85 9.24
CA LEU A 228 3.65 2.34 10.35
C LEU A 228 2.85 3.58 9.96
N PHE A 229 3.46 4.58 9.33
CA PHE A 229 2.74 5.77 8.88
C PHE A 229 1.74 5.47 7.76
N GLY A 230 2.10 4.61 6.81
CA GLY A 230 1.19 4.17 5.76
C GLY A 230 -0.04 3.44 6.30
N LEU A 231 0.15 2.49 7.22
CA LEU A 231 -0.94 1.79 7.90
C LEU A 231 -1.77 2.72 8.77
N ALA A 232 -1.12 3.57 9.59
CA ALA A 232 -1.82 4.52 10.46
C ALA A 232 -2.70 5.49 9.67
N THR A 233 -2.27 5.92 8.48
CA THR A 233 -3.08 6.75 7.58
C THR A 233 -4.34 6.01 7.14
N SER A 234 -4.23 4.75 6.73
CA SER A 234 -5.39 3.93 6.36
C SER A 234 -6.31 3.67 7.54
N LEU A 235 -5.75 3.39 8.72
CA LEU A 235 -6.53 3.21 9.94
C LEU A 235 -7.26 4.49 10.33
N GLY A 236 -6.62 5.66 10.18
CA GLY A 236 -7.24 6.96 10.38
C GLY A 236 -8.41 7.22 9.42
N PHE A 237 -8.23 6.92 8.14
CA PHE A 237 -9.31 7.01 7.14
C PHE A 237 -10.47 6.07 7.48
N GLY A 238 -10.17 4.83 7.85
CA GLY A 238 -11.19 3.86 8.25
C GLY A 238 -11.97 4.29 9.50
N ALA A 239 -11.29 4.84 10.49
CA ALA A 239 -11.93 5.35 11.71
C ALA A 239 -12.82 6.56 11.42
N GLN A 240 -12.35 7.51 10.58
CA GLN A 240 -13.17 8.65 10.14
C GLN A 240 -14.42 8.18 9.40
N GLN A 241 -14.27 7.32 8.41
CA GLN A 241 -15.39 6.85 7.59
C GLN A 241 -16.38 6.01 8.41
N ALA A 242 -15.90 5.14 9.31
CA ALA A 242 -16.77 4.37 10.18
C ALA A 242 -17.54 5.27 11.16
N ALA A 243 -16.88 6.27 11.77
CA ALA A 243 -17.55 7.25 12.65
C ALA A 243 -18.62 8.05 11.89
N THR A 244 -18.29 8.50 10.68
CA THR A 244 -19.22 9.23 9.81
C THR A 244 -20.41 8.34 9.39
N GLY A 245 -20.16 7.07 9.05
CA GLY A 245 -21.22 6.11 8.73
C GLY A 245 -22.15 5.82 9.91
N ILE A 246 -21.60 5.68 11.13
CA ILE A 246 -22.38 5.51 12.36
C ILE A 246 -23.20 6.77 12.64
N SER A 247 -22.60 7.96 12.45
CA SER A 247 -23.31 9.23 12.56
C SER A 247 -24.48 9.32 11.60
N PHE A 248 -24.23 8.95 10.34
CA PHE A 248 -25.23 8.97 9.28
C PHE A 248 -26.43 8.04 9.56
N LEU A 249 -26.17 6.82 10.08
CA LEU A 249 -27.22 5.84 10.33
C LEU A 249 -27.95 6.04 11.67
N PHE A 250 -27.24 6.45 12.72
CA PHE A 250 -27.74 6.43 14.09
C PHE A 250 -27.79 7.82 14.76
N GLY A 251 -27.35 8.87 14.06
CA GLY A 251 -27.32 10.24 14.60
C GLY A 251 -26.27 10.46 15.71
N VAL A 252 -25.33 9.52 15.87
CA VAL A 252 -24.21 9.70 16.83
C VAL A 252 -23.20 10.65 16.21
N GLU A 253 -22.80 11.69 16.93
CA GLU A 253 -21.86 12.69 16.42
C GLU A 253 -20.53 12.08 15.97
N ALA A 254 -20.11 12.35 14.73
CA ALA A 254 -18.82 11.95 14.17
C ALA A 254 -17.68 12.84 14.71
N SER A 255 -17.52 12.88 16.03
CA SER A 255 -16.53 13.68 16.73
C SER A 255 -15.15 12.99 16.75
N LEU A 256 -14.10 13.75 17.09
CA LEU A 256 -12.77 13.16 17.36
C LEU A 256 -12.87 12.07 18.44
N THR A 257 -13.69 12.25 19.46
CA THR A 257 -13.87 11.26 20.52
C THR A 257 -14.44 9.95 19.99
N SER A 258 -15.45 9.99 19.11
CA SER A 258 -16.01 8.76 18.49
C SER A 258 -14.99 8.05 17.58
N GLN A 259 -14.18 8.81 16.85
CA GLN A 259 -13.09 8.26 16.02
C GLN A 259 -12.02 7.57 16.87
N LEU A 260 -11.58 8.21 17.97
CA LEU A 260 -10.61 7.62 18.88
C LEU A 260 -11.16 6.38 19.60
N LEU A 261 -12.42 6.39 20.00
CA LEU A 261 -13.08 5.22 20.59
C LEU A 261 -13.12 4.05 19.61
N LEU A 262 -13.44 4.33 18.33
CA LEU A 262 -13.40 3.31 17.28
C LEU A 262 -11.99 2.74 17.09
N ILE A 263 -10.94 3.57 17.08
CA ILE A 263 -9.56 3.07 17.02
C ILE A 263 -9.28 2.13 18.19
N VAL A 264 -9.66 2.48 19.42
CA VAL A 264 -9.45 1.63 20.60
C VAL A 264 -10.20 0.30 20.46
N VAL A 265 -11.48 0.34 20.11
CA VAL A 265 -12.32 -0.87 19.96
C VAL A 265 -11.76 -1.77 18.85
N ILE A 266 -11.46 -1.21 17.69
CA ILE A 266 -11.00 -1.98 16.54
C ILE A 266 -9.58 -2.50 16.75
N SER A 267 -8.69 -1.73 17.39
CA SER A 267 -7.37 -2.21 17.81
C SER A 267 -7.48 -3.37 18.80
N GLY A 268 -8.44 -3.30 19.74
CA GLY A 268 -8.76 -4.42 20.62
C GLY A 268 -9.20 -5.69 19.85
N LEU A 269 -10.04 -5.54 18.83
CA LEU A 269 -10.43 -6.64 17.95
C LEU A 269 -9.23 -7.18 17.14
N ALA A 270 -8.33 -6.31 16.68
CA ALA A 270 -7.10 -6.71 16.01
C ALA A 270 -6.18 -7.53 16.94
N ILE A 271 -6.06 -7.14 18.21
CA ILE A 271 -5.32 -7.91 19.23
C ILE A 271 -5.95 -9.30 19.43
N ILE A 272 -7.27 -9.39 19.48
CA ILE A 272 -7.97 -10.69 19.57
C ILE A 272 -7.68 -11.54 18.33
N SER A 273 -7.61 -10.95 17.14
CA SER A 273 -7.23 -11.64 15.91
C SER A 273 -5.79 -12.15 15.99
N VAL A 274 -4.84 -11.33 16.43
CA VAL A 274 -3.43 -11.71 16.66
C VAL A 274 -3.31 -12.90 17.62
N LEU A 275 -4.07 -12.88 18.72
CA LEU A 275 -4.08 -13.97 19.70
C LEU A 275 -4.62 -15.29 19.15
N ARG A 276 -5.53 -15.24 18.16
CA ARG A 276 -6.08 -16.43 17.49
C ARG A 276 -5.14 -17.02 16.45
N GLY A 277 -4.09 -16.29 16.07
CA GLY A 277 -3.11 -16.71 15.09
C GLY A 277 -3.59 -16.64 13.64
N MET A 278 -2.72 -17.06 12.71
CA MET A 278 -2.97 -16.90 11.27
C MET A 278 -4.20 -17.66 10.76
N ASP A 279 -4.39 -18.90 11.18
CA ASP A 279 -5.50 -19.74 10.68
C ASP A 279 -6.87 -19.37 11.28
N GLY A 280 -6.90 -19.00 12.56
CA GLY A 280 -8.13 -18.69 13.28
C GLY A 280 -8.54 -17.20 13.25
N GLY A 281 -7.60 -16.31 12.99
CA GLY A 281 -7.79 -14.86 12.97
C GLY A 281 -7.76 -14.28 11.55
N ILE A 282 -6.58 -14.03 11.01
CA ILE A 282 -6.38 -13.33 9.73
C ILE A 282 -7.14 -13.99 8.58
N LYS A 283 -7.01 -15.30 8.40
CA LYS A 283 -7.64 -16.04 7.29
C LYS A 283 -9.17 -15.97 7.31
N LEU A 284 -9.78 -16.15 8.50
CA LEU A 284 -11.22 -16.06 8.65
C LEU A 284 -11.73 -14.67 8.32
N LEU A 285 -11.13 -13.63 8.89
CA LEU A 285 -11.52 -12.25 8.67
C LEU A 285 -11.28 -11.80 7.23
N SER A 286 -10.19 -12.23 6.60
CA SER A 286 -9.91 -11.94 5.17
C SER A 286 -10.97 -12.58 4.26
N ASN A 287 -11.42 -13.80 4.54
CA ASN A 287 -12.50 -14.43 3.79
C ASN A 287 -13.82 -13.67 3.97
N ILE A 288 -14.14 -13.25 5.19
CA ILE A 288 -15.33 -12.43 5.47
C ILE A 288 -15.24 -11.12 4.69
N ASN A 289 -14.09 -10.42 4.70
CA ASN A 289 -13.88 -9.21 3.93
C ASN A 289 -14.17 -9.40 2.44
N MET A 290 -13.65 -10.46 1.85
CA MET A 290 -13.85 -10.73 0.42
C MET A 290 -15.34 -10.94 0.09
N VAL A 291 -16.06 -11.68 0.94
CA VAL A 291 -17.50 -11.91 0.74
C VAL A 291 -18.28 -10.61 0.89
N LEU A 292 -18.04 -9.84 1.95
CA LEU A 292 -18.73 -8.56 2.18
C LEU A 292 -18.43 -7.54 1.09
N ALA A 293 -17.17 -7.44 0.64
CA ALA A 293 -16.79 -6.56 -0.46
C ALA A 293 -17.47 -6.95 -1.78
N ALA A 294 -17.49 -8.25 -2.09
CA ALA A 294 -18.17 -8.75 -3.28
C ALA A 294 -19.69 -8.51 -3.22
N LEU A 295 -20.31 -8.67 -2.06
CA LEU A 295 -21.74 -8.39 -1.86
C LEU A 295 -22.06 -6.89 -2.05
N LEU A 296 -21.27 -6.01 -1.46
CA LEU A 296 -21.45 -4.56 -1.61
C LEU A 296 -21.24 -4.12 -3.06
N LEU A 297 -20.19 -4.61 -3.72
CA LEU A 297 -19.91 -4.34 -5.12
C LEU A 297 -21.06 -4.82 -6.03
N ALA A 298 -21.49 -6.07 -5.86
CA ALA A 298 -22.59 -6.63 -6.64
C ALA A 298 -23.90 -5.88 -6.40
N PHE A 299 -24.18 -5.46 -5.17
CA PHE A 299 -25.35 -4.65 -4.84
C PHE A 299 -25.32 -3.32 -5.58
N VAL A 300 -24.22 -2.55 -5.50
CA VAL A 300 -24.10 -1.26 -6.17
C VAL A 300 -24.16 -1.40 -7.69
N PHE A 301 -23.54 -2.46 -8.24
CA PHE A 301 -23.59 -2.74 -9.68
C PHE A 301 -25.02 -3.03 -10.18
N VAL A 302 -25.78 -3.85 -9.45
CA VAL A 302 -27.14 -4.27 -9.87
C VAL A 302 -28.20 -3.20 -9.57
N ALA A 303 -28.10 -2.55 -8.41
CA ALA A 303 -29.09 -1.56 -7.96
C ALA A 303 -28.80 -0.14 -8.47
N GLY A 304 -27.58 0.11 -8.94
CA GLY A 304 -27.15 1.38 -9.53
C GLY A 304 -27.47 1.49 -11.03
N PRO A 305 -26.88 2.48 -11.71
CA PRO A 305 -27.05 2.70 -13.14
C PRO A 305 -26.24 1.67 -13.95
N THR A 306 -26.64 0.40 -13.93
CA THR A 306 -25.90 -0.76 -14.46
C THR A 306 -25.38 -0.55 -15.89
N MET A 307 -26.18 0.05 -16.77
CA MET A 307 -25.77 0.26 -18.17
C MET A 307 -24.65 1.32 -18.27
N GLN A 308 -24.74 2.40 -17.48
CA GLN A 308 -23.73 3.44 -17.41
C GLN A 308 -22.43 2.89 -16.78
N ILE A 309 -22.54 2.08 -15.73
CA ILE A 309 -21.40 1.39 -15.12
C ILE A 309 -20.73 0.48 -16.15
N PHE A 310 -21.50 -0.30 -16.90
CA PHE A 310 -20.95 -1.19 -17.93
C PHE A 310 -20.20 -0.42 -19.03
N LYS A 311 -20.75 0.70 -19.49
CA LYS A 311 -20.06 1.62 -20.44
C LYS A 311 -18.83 2.24 -19.80
N GLY A 312 -18.92 2.58 -18.51
CA GLY A 312 -17.85 3.16 -17.70
C GLY A 312 -16.58 2.31 -17.67
N PHE A 313 -16.69 0.97 -17.68
CA PHE A 313 -15.51 0.09 -17.73
C PHE A 313 -14.66 0.36 -18.97
N GLY A 314 -15.29 0.44 -20.14
CA GLY A 314 -14.61 0.78 -21.40
C GLY A 314 -14.03 2.20 -21.37
N THR A 315 -14.79 3.16 -20.84
CA THR A 315 -14.36 4.56 -20.70
C THR A 315 -13.16 4.67 -19.77
N ALA A 316 -13.17 4.03 -18.60
CA ALA A 316 -12.08 4.04 -17.64
C ALA A 316 -10.79 3.48 -18.24
N MET A 317 -10.86 2.33 -18.93
CA MET A 317 -9.71 1.73 -19.60
C MET A 317 -9.16 2.62 -20.72
N ALA A 318 -10.01 3.10 -21.60
CA ALA A 318 -9.61 3.94 -22.73
C ALA A 318 -9.00 5.26 -22.23
N SER A 319 -9.63 5.91 -21.25
CA SER A 319 -9.14 7.13 -20.63
C SER A 319 -7.83 6.93 -19.90
N TYR A 320 -7.68 5.83 -19.15
CA TYR A 320 -6.41 5.50 -18.51
C TYR A 320 -5.25 5.41 -19.50
N VAL A 321 -5.44 4.69 -20.62
CA VAL A 321 -4.41 4.57 -21.67
C VAL A 321 -4.12 5.92 -22.33
N GLU A 322 -5.14 6.70 -22.63
CA GLU A 322 -5.02 8.02 -23.26
C GLU A 322 -4.28 9.03 -22.40
N TYR A 323 -4.59 9.06 -21.10
CA TYR A 323 -4.05 10.05 -20.17
C TYR A 323 -2.90 9.55 -19.29
N ALA A 324 -2.49 8.29 -19.41
CA ALA A 324 -1.38 7.74 -18.60
C ALA A 324 -0.09 8.59 -18.73
N ILE A 325 0.28 9.01 -19.96
CA ILE A 325 1.47 9.83 -20.19
C ILE A 325 1.26 11.26 -19.69
N PRO A 326 0.19 12.00 -20.06
CA PRO A 326 -0.05 13.34 -19.51
C PRO A 326 -0.13 13.39 -17.99
N LEU A 327 -0.76 12.40 -17.35
CA LEU A 327 -0.85 12.32 -15.88
C LEU A 327 0.49 11.98 -15.23
N SER A 328 1.36 11.27 -15.95
CA SER A 328 2.73 10.92 -15.51
C SER A 328 3.75 12.03 -15.75
N ASP A 329 3.39 13.08 -16.48
CA ASP A 329 4.28 14.22 -16.69
C ASP A 329 4.27 15.12 -15.43
N TRP A 330 5.44 15.34 -14.89
CA TRP A 330 5.68 16.18 -13.72
C TRP A 330 6.11 17.61 -14.09
N ASN A 331 6.49 17.82 -15.37
CA ASN A 331 7.04 19.09 -15.82
C ASN A 331 5.92 20.08 -16.20
N GLY A 332 6.04 21.31 -15.70
CA GLY A 332 5.10 22.37 -16.07
C GLY A 332 3.67 22.17 -15.58
N ARG A 333 3.44 21.38 -14.52
CA ARG A 333 2.09 21.14 -13.96
C ARG A 333 1.44 22.44 -13.50
N GLU A 334 0.28 22.74 -14.03
CA GLU A 334 -0.54 23.90 -13.65
C GLU A 334 -1.64 23.53 -12.66
N ASP A 335 -2.11 22.27 -12.65
CA ASP A 335 -3.12 21.71 -11.75
C ASP A 335 -2.53 21.28 -10.39
N LYS A 336 -1.67 22.10 -9.80
CA LYS A 336 -0.89 21.74 -8.60
C LYS A 336 -1.74 21.36 -7.41
N ILE A 337 -2.94 21.91 -7.25
CA ILE A 337 -3.84 21.56 -6.14
C ILE A 337 -4.22 20.09 -6.25
N TRP A 338 -4.67 19.66 -7.43
CA TRP A 338 -5.01 18.26 -7.69
C TRP A 338 -3.76 17.37 -7.64
N TYR A 339 -2.71 17.75 -8.34
CA TYR A 339 -1.48 16.98 -8.45
C TYR A 339 -0.82 16.71 -7.10
N HIS A 340 -0.71 17.71 -6.23
CA HIS A 340 -0.15 17.56 -4.90
C HIS A 340 -1.11 16.86 -3.92
N GLY A 341 -2.39 17.19 -3.97
CA GLY A 341 -3.41 16.66 -3.07
C GLY A 341 -3.74 15.19 -3.33
N TRP A 342 -3.60 14.74 -4.59
CA TRP A 342 -3.96 13.40 -5.01
C TRP A 342 -2.77 12.59 -5.50
N THR A 343 -2.14 12.95 -6.62
CA THR A 343 -1.09 12.13 -7.23
C THR A 343 0.11 11.92 -6.29
N ILE A 344 0.66 13.01 -5.75
CA ILE A 344 1.85 12.89 -4.88
C ILE A 344 1.52 12.20 -3.57
N PHE A 345 0.35 12.49 -3.00
CA PHE A 345 -0.12 11.77 -1.82
C PHE A 345 -0.24 10.26 -2.09
N TYR A 346 -0.87 9.85 -3.20
CA TYR A 346 -1.01 8.44 -3.55
C TYR A 346 0.35 7.76 -3.74
N TRP A 347 1.28 8.39 -4.46
CA TRP A 347 2.61 7.82 -4.65
C TRP A 347 3.34 7.61 -3.32
N ALA A 348 3.31 8.60 -2.45
CA ALA A 348 3.89 8.48 -1.11
C ALA A 348 3.20 7.39 -0.28
N TRP A 349 1.88 7.26 -0.38
CA TRP A 349 1.10 6.26 0.35
C TRP A 349 1.43 4.84 -0.11
N TRP A 350 1.46 4.60 -1.43
CA TRP A 350 1.83 3.31 -1.98
C TRP A 350 3.27 2.92 -1.66
N ILE A 351 4.21 3.87 -1.74
CA ILE A 351 5.60 3.66 -1.37
C ILE A 351 5.70 3.28 0.11
N SER A 352 5.00 3.98 0.99
CA SER A 352 4.97 3.68 2.43
C SER A 352 4.36 2.29 2.74
N TRP A 353 3.39 1.87 1.95
CA TRP A 353 2.76 0.54 2.08
C TRP A 353 3.60 -0.60 1.49
N SER A 354 4.56 -0.29 0.64
CA SER A 354 5.25 -1.30 -0.16
C SER A 354 6.02 -2.34 0.66
N PRO A 355 6.63 -2.07 1.83
CA PRO A 355 7.25 -3.14 2.62
C PRO A 355 6.23 -4.17 3.11
N PHE A 356 5.06 -3.71 3.53
CA PHE A 356 3.97 -4.56 4.01
C PHE A 356 3.38 -5.42 2.89
N VAL A 357 2.88 -4.78 1.83
CA VAL A 357 2.25 -5.50 0.72
C VAL A 357 3.27 -6.35 -0.04
N GLY A 358 4.50 -5.84 -0.23
CA GLY A 358 5.57 -6.56 -0.88
C GLY A 358 5.94 -7.85 -0.14
N MET A 359 6.07 -7.81 1.19
CA MET A 359 6.35 -9.01 1.99
C MET A 359 5.23 -10.04 1.89
N PHE A 360 3.97 -9.60 1.92
CA PHE A 360 2.83 -10.49 1.74
C PHE A 360 2.87 -11.19 0.37
N ILE A 361 3.05 -10.40 -0.70
CA ILE A 361 3.12 -10.93 -2.08
C ILE A 361 4.31 -11.90 -2.23
N ALA A 362 5.46 -11.57 -1.64
CA ALA A 362 6.63 -12.45 -1.67
C ALA A 362 6.32 -13.83 -1.08
N ARG A 363 5.73 -13.88 0.10
CA ARG A 363 5.44 -15.13 0.84
C ARG A 363 4.54 -16.08 0.08
N ILE A 364 3.59 -15.59 -0.69
CA ILE A 364 2.64 -16.42 -1.43
C ILE A 364 3.11 -16.80 -2.85
N SER A 365 4.28 -16.33 -3.30
CA SER A 365 4.71 -16.40 -4.70
C SER A 365 5.82 -17.41 -4.99
N LYS A 366 6.23 -18.22 -4.00
CA LYS A 366 7.24 -19.26 -4.19
C LYS A 366 6.87 -20.19 -5.35
N GLY A 367 7.85 -20.57 -6.18
CA GLY A 367 7.68 -21.46 -7.33
C GLY A 367 7.13 -20.78 -8.58
N ARG A 368 6.77 -19.49 -8.56
CA ARG A 368 6.36 -18.73 -9.77
C ARG A 368 7.58 -18.27 -10.55
N THR A 369 7.45 -18.16 -11.87
CA THR A 369 8.46 -17.42 -12.64
C THR A 369 8.27 -15.93 -12.41
N ILE A 370 9.36 -15.15 -12.53
CA ILE A 370 9.30 -13.68 -12.38
C ILE A 370 8.29 -13.06 -13.34
N ARG A 371 8.19 -13.59 -14.57
CA ARG A 371 7.19 -13.13 -15.55
C ARG A 371 5.77 -13.39 -15.07
N GLN A 372 5.47 -14.59 -14.56
CA GLN A 372 4.16 -14.89 -13.98
C GLN A 372 3.87 -13.97 -12.78
N PHE A 373 4.86 -13.79 -11.91
CA PHE A 373 4.74 -12.91 -10.75
C PHE A 373 4.38 -11.49 -11.18
N LEU A 374 5.19 -10.86 -12.04
CA LEU A 374 4.96 -9.48 -12.46
C LEU A 374 3.65 -9.33 -13.27
N SER A 375 3.35 -10.25 -14.19
CA SER A 375 2.13 -10.16 -14.99
C SER A 375 0.88 -10.22 -14.12
N VAL A 376 0.83 -11.14 -13.16
CA VAL A 376 -0.38 -11.31 -12.31
C VAL A 376 -0.48 -10.21 -11.27
N VAL A 377 0.63 -9.83 -10.61
CA VAL A 377 0.64 -8.75 -9.60
C VAL A 377 0.29 -7.40 -10.22
N LEU A 378 0.67 -7.13 -11.47
CA LEU A 378 0.32 -5.88 -12.14
C LEU A 378 -1.11 -5.89 -12.68
N ILE A 379 -1.58 -6.99 -13.28
CA ILE A 379 -2.85 -6.99 -14.04
C ILE A 379 -4.06 -7.25 -13.14
N VAL A 380 -4.00 -8.24 -12.25
CA VAL A 380 -5.18 -8.66 -11.48
C VAL A 380 -5.75 -7.53 -10.61
N PRO A 381 -4.95 -6.83 -9.81
CA PRO A 381 -5.47 -5.77 -8.97
C PRO A 381 -5.96 -4.55 -9.78
N VAL A 382 -5.38 -4.31 -10.95
CA VAL A 382 -5.85 -3.23 -11.84
C VAL A 382 -7.26 -3.52 -12.35
N ILE A 383 -7.55 -4.77 -12.73
CA ILE A 383 -8.90 -5.19 -13.11
C ILE A 383 -9.87 -4.95 -11.95
N VAL A 384 -9.48 -5.32 -10.73
CA VAL A 384 -10.29 -5.09 -9.52
C VAL A 384 -10.53 -3.60 -9.31
N ALA A 385 -9.50 -2.77 -9.42
CA ALA A 385 -9.62 -1.33 -9.26
C ALA A 385 -10.57 -0.72 -10.31
N ILE A 386 -10.45 -1.13 -11.59
CA ILE A 386 -11.36 -0.67 -12.64
C ILE A 386 -12.80 -1.04 -12.31
N ILE A 387 -13.07 -2.30 -11.93
CA ILE A 387 -14.42 -2.74 -11.58
C ILE A 387 -14.96 -1.96 -10.39
N TRP A 388 -14.17 -1.81 -9.33
CA TRP A 388 -14.57 -1.14 -8.11
C TRP A 388 -14.85 0.34 -8.33
N PHE A 389 -13.85 1.09 -8.76
CA PHE A 389 -13.96 2.55 -8.89
C PHE A 389 -14.93 2.99 -9.99
N THR A 390 -15.07 2.20 -11.06
CA THR A 390 -16.10 2.49 -12.07
C THR A 390 -17.48 2.25 -11.51
N THR A 391 -17.71 1.17 -10.76
CA THR A 391 -19.03 0.87 -10.18
C THR A 391 -19.47 1.96 -9.21
N PHE A 392 -18.65 2.29 -8.24
CA PHE A 392 -18.97 3.30 -7.24
C PHE A 392 -18.91 4.73 -7.81
N GLY A 393 -17.90 5.03 -8.61
CA GLY A 393 -17.68 6.36 -9.17
C GLY A 393 -18.75 6.77 -10.18
N VAL A 394 -19.09 5.88 -11.11
CA VAL A 394 -20.18 6.16 -12.07
C VAL A 394 -21.51 6.33 -11.35
N THR A 395 -21.78 5.50 -10.31
CA THR A 395 -23.02 5.66 -9.53
C THR A 395 -23.08 7.02 -8.85
N ALA A 396 -21.99 7.49 -8.25
CA ALA A 396 -21.94 8.81 -7.62
C ALA A 396 -22.06 9.95 -8.65
N ILE A 397 -21.35 9.85 -9.78
CA ILE A 397 -21.39 10.86 -10.86
C ILE A 397 -22.79 10.95 -11.49
N GLU A 398 -23.46 9.82 -11.73
CA GLU A 398 -24.83 9.83 -12.28
C GLU A 398 -25.80 10.48 -11.29
N GLN A 399 -25.70 10.23 -9.98
CA GLN A 399 -26.51 10.95 -8.98
C GLN A 399 -26.27 12.46 -9.02
N VAL A 400 -25.04 12.92 -9.23
CA VAL A 400 -24.74 14.35 -9.41
C VAL A 400 -25.39 14.89 -10.67
N LYS A 401 -25.29 14.18 -11.80
CA LYS A 401 -25.85 14.57 -13.10
C LYS A 401 -27.39 14.65 -13.08
N GLU A 402 -28.02 13.71 -12.38
CA GLU A 402 -29.47 13.62 -12.25
C GLU A 402 -30.03 14.53 -11.16
N GLY A 403 -29.21 15.20 -10.38
CA GLY A 403 -29.63 16.06 -9.28
C GLY A 403 -30.27 15.30 -8.12
N VAL A 404 -29.86 14.04 -7.89
CA VAL A 404 -30.44 13.15 -6.88
C VAL A 404 -29.65 13.20 -5.56
N GLY A 405 -30.36 13.36 -4.46
CA GLY A 405 -29.80 13.33 -3.11
C GLY A 405 -28.92 14.54 -2.76
N GLN A 406 -27.88 14.31 -1.97
CA GLN A 406 -27.02 15.38 -1.44
C GLN A 406 -25.75 15.61 -2.29
N LEU A 407 -25.32 14.64 -3.09
CA LEU A 407 -24.09 14.72 -3.88
C LEU A 407 -24.03 15.88 -4.89
N PRO A 408 -25.16 16.33 -5.50
CA PRO A 408 -25.17 17.50 -6.39
C PRO A 408 -24.72 18.81 -5.70
N ALA A 409 -24.84 18.91 -4.39
CA ALA A 409 -24.36 20.06 -3.62
C ALA A 409 -22.82 20.09 -3.45
N GLY A 410 -22.12 19.06 -3.92
CA GLY A 410 -20.68 18.91 -3.80
C GLY A 410 -20.26 18.06 -2.58
N ILE A 411 -18.95 17.84 -2.45
CA ILE A 411 -18.38 17.06 -1.34
C ILE A 411 -18.17 17.99 -0.14
N SER A 412 -18.93 17.76 0.94
CA SER A 412 -18.68 18.40 2.23
C SER A 412 -17.51 17.71 2.96
N GLU A 413 -17.55 16.38 3.03
CA GLU A 413 -16.53 15.54 3.65
C GLU A 413 -16.37 14.24 2.84
N VAL A 414 -15.13 13.89 2.53
CA VAL A 414 -14.81 12.65 1.76
C VAL A 414 -15.39 11.38 2.40
N PRO A 415 -15.29 11.17 3.72
CA PRO A 415 -15.86 9.98 4.37
C PRO A 415 -17.36 9.81 4.21
N LEU A 416 -18.09 10.90 3.96
CA LEU A 416 -19.55 10.89 3.87
C LEU A 416 -20.08 10.48 2.49
N VAL A 417 -19.29 10.68 1.44
CA VAL A 417 -19.71 10.49 0.04
C VAL A 417 -20.30 9.10 -0.23
N LEU A 418 -19.66 8.05 0.29
CA LEU A 418 -20.16 6.67 0.13
C LEU A 418 -21.56 6.51 0.72
N PHE A 419 -21.81 7.04 1.90
CA PHE A 419 -23.10 6.92 2.59
C PHE A 419 -24.18 7.77 1.92
N GLN A 420 -23.85 8.99 1.47
CA GLN A 420 -24.76 9.84 0.68
C GLN A 420 -25.14 9.19 -0.65
N MET A 421 -24.20 8.49 -1.31
CA MET A 421 -24.49 7.71 -2.50
C MET A 421 -25.46 6.55 -2.20
N LEU A 422 -25.17 5.76 -1.14
CA LEU A 422 -25.99 4.62 -0.76
C LEU A 422 -27.39 5.01 -0.26
N GLU A 423 -27.57 6.21 0.30
CA GLU A 423 -28.85 6.75 0.74
C GLU A 423 -29.90 6.80 -0.38
N ASN A 424 -29.45 7.05 -1.61
CA ASN A 424 -30.31 7.14 -2.78
C ASN A 424 -30.48 5.82 -3.53
N MET A 425 -30.05 4.72 -2.93
CA MET A 425 -30.16 3.35 -3.47
C MET A 425 -31.17 2.54 -2.68
N PRO A 426 -31.70 1.41 -3.22
CA PRO A 426 -32.56 0.50 -2.47
C PRO A 426 -31.87 0.01 -1.18
N PHE A 427 -32.66 -0.15 -0.11
CA PHE A 427 -32.17 -0.66 1.18
C PHE A 427 -30.96 0.12 1.77
N PRO A 428 -31.00 1.46 1.87
CA PRO A 428 -29.84 2.29 2.24
C PRO A 428 -29.25 1.92 3.60
N TYR A 429 -30.08 1.62 4.59
CA TYR A 429 -29.60 1.23 5.93
C TYR A 429 -28.85 -0.09 5.93
N ILE A 430 -29.28 -1.08 5.11
CA ILE A 430 -28.59 -2.37 4.99
C ILE A 430 -27.27 -2.18 4.28
N ALA A 431 -27.24 -1.48 3.16
CA ALA A 431 -26.02 -1.23 2.38
C ALA A 431 -24.98 -0.42 3.18
N SER A 432 -25.42 0.63 3.88
CA SER A 432 -24.53 1.43 4.73
C SER A 432 -24.02 0.64 5.95
N SER A 433 -24.86 -0.20 6.58
CA SER A 433 -24.42 -1.09 7.66
C SER A 433 -23.39 -2.10 7.17
N LEU A 434 -23.61 -2.68 5.99
CA LEU A 434 -22.65 -3.58 5.34
C LEU A 434 -21.30 -2.89 5.08
N ALA A 435 -21.33 -1.65 4.59
CA ALA A 435 -20.12 -0.86 4.37
C ALA A 435 -19.36 -0.57 5.67
N ILE A 436 -20.05 -0.23 6.77
CA ILE A 436 -19.43 0.00 8.08
C ILE A 436 -18.78 -1.30 8.62
N VAL A 437 -19.49 -2.42 8.55
CA VAL A 437 -18.94 -3.72 8.99
C VAL A 437 -17.70 -4.06 8.17
N LEU A 438 -17.77 -3.88 6.85
CA LEU A 438 -16.64 -4.12 5.95
C LEU A 438 -15.44 -3.23 6.30
N LEU A 439 -15.64 -1.94 6.59
CA LEU A 439 -14.59 -1.02 7.04
C LEU A 439 -13.92 -1.51 8.33
N ILE A 440 -14.71 -1.92 9.33
CA ILE A 440 -14.19 -2.43 10.59
C ILE A 440 -13.36 -3.69 10.38
N VAL A 441 -13.85 -4.64 9.58
CA VAL A 441 -13.13 -5.89 9.32
C VAL A 441 -11.85 -5.62 8.50
N PHE A 442 -11.87 -4.70 7.53
CA PHE A 442 -10.65 -4.27 6.84
C PHE A 442 -9.63 -3.64 7.77
N PHE A 443 -10.07 -2.80 8.71
CA PHE A 443 -9.19 -2.20 9.70
C PHE A 443 -8.52 -3.30 10.54
N VAL A 444 -9.29 -4.24 11.08
CA VAL A 444 -8.76 -5.35 11.90
C VAL A 444 -7.74 -6.19 11.12
N THR A 445 -8.06 -6.57 9.89
CA THR A 445 -7.15 -7.41 9.06
C THR A 445 -5.90 -6.66 8.63
N SER A 446 -5.99 -5.37 8.31
CA SER A 446 -4.83 -4.55 7.95
C SER A 446 -3.90 -4.34 9.15
N SER A 447 -4.46 -4.07 10.33
CA SER A 447 -3.68 -3.90 11.57
C SER A 447 -2.97 -5.20 11.97
N ASP A 448 -3.67 -6.34 11.95
CA ASP A 448 -3.10 -7.64 12.28
C ASP A 448 -1.98 -8.03 11.30
N SER A 449 -2.25 -7.96 10.00
CA SER A 449 -1.26 -8.30 8.96
C SER A 449 -0.08 -7.33 8.93
N GLY A 450 -0.34 -6.04 9.15
CA GLY A 450 0.72 -5.02 9.23
C GLY A 450 1.63 -5.21 10.43
N SER A 451 1.06 -5.56 11.60
CA SER A 451 1.84 -5.86 12.80
C SER A 451 2.75 -7.08 12.58
N LEU A 452 2.28 -8.11 11.85
CA LEU A 452 3.07 -9.29 11.51
C LEU A 452 4.31 -8.94 10.66
N VAL A 453 4.16 -8.03 9.69
CA VAL A 453 5.27 -7.61 8.84
C VAL A 453 6.29 -6.77 9.60
N ILE A 454 5.82 -5.80 10.38
CA ILE A 454 6.70 -4.96 11.21
C ILE A 454 7.45 -5.84 12.23
N ASP A 455 6.74 -6.79 12.82
CA ASP A 455 7.30 -7.78 13.73
C ASP A 455 8.43 -8.57 13.07
N ALA A 456 8.22 -9.14 11.90
CA ALA A 456 9.25 -9.90 11.17
C ALA A 456 10.49 -9.03 10.86
N ILE A 457 10.33 -7.77 10.45
CA ILE A 457 11.46 -6.86 10.20
C ILE A 457 12.20 -6.56 11.51
N THR A 458 11.49 -6.29 12.59
CA THR A 458 12.05 -5.91 13.88
C THR A 458 12.51 -7.09 14.72
N ALA A 459 12.23 -8.32 14.28
CA ALA A 459 12.79 -9.58 14.80
C ALA A 459 13.95 -10.12 13.93
N GLY A 460 14.56 -9.27 13.08
CA GLY A 460 15.72 -9.66 12.26
C GLY A 460 15.40 -10.71 11.19
N GLY A 461 14.18 -10.71 10.67
CA GLY A 461 13.72 -11.64 9.63
C GLY A 461 13.08 -12.92 10.16
N ARG A 462 12.93 -13.08 11.47
CA ARG A 462 12.18 -14.19 12.05
C ARG A 462 10.68 -14.00 11.81
N THR A 463 10.02 -15.08 11.41
CA THR A 463 8.56 -15.07 11.13
C THR A 463 7.73 -15.72 12.24
N ASP A 464 8.41 -16.24 13.27
CA ASP A 464 7.87 -16.94 14.43
C ASP A 464 8.13 -16.20 15.76
N ALA A 465 8.31 -14.88 15.69
CA ALA A 465 8.52 -14.03 16.85
C ALA A 465 7.33 -14.07 17.84
N PRO A 466 7.55 -13.76 19.12
CA PRO A 466 6.53 -13.86 20.15
C PRO A 466 5.28 -13.00 19.88
N VAL A 467 4.10 -13.53 20.16
CA VAL A 467 2.80 -12.84 19.95
C VAL A 467 2.75 -11.48 20.67
N ALA A 468 3.39 -11.36 21.83
CA ALA A 468 3.47 -10.10 22.59
C ALA A 468 4.11 -8.97 21.77
N GLN A 469 5.10 -9.27 20.91
CA GLN A 469 5.76 -8.28 20.06
C GLN A 469 4.83 -7.81 18.93
N ARG A 470 4.04 -8.71 18.35
CA ARG A 470 3.00 -8.35 17.38
C ARG A 470 1.92 -7.48 17.99
N ILE A 471 1.50 -7.76 19.23
CA ILE A 471 0.56 -6.92 19.97
C ILE A 471 1.15 -5.53 20.20
N PHE A 472 2.42 -5.43 20.59
CA PHE A 472 3.11 -4.15 20.75
C PHE A 472 3.02 -3.29 19.47
N TRP A 473 3.31 -3.86 18.31
CA TRP A 473 3.23 -3.15 17.04
C TRP A 473 1.79 -2.82 16.62
N ALA A 474 0.82 -3.70 16.87
CA ALA A 474 -0.60 -3.43 16.61
C ALA A 474 -1.14 -2.26 17.46
N VAL A 475 -0.77 -2.21 18.75
CA VAL A 475 -1.11 -1.08 19.62
C VAL A 475 -0.46 0.21 19.13
N LEU A 476 0.81 0.15 18.75
CA LEU A 476 1.55 1.34 18.32
C LEU A 476 1.02 1.91 16.99
N GLN A 477 0.55 1.07 16.08
CA GLN A 477 -0.17 1.51 14.86
C GLN A 477 -1.43 2.32 15.21
N GLY A 478 -2.25 1.80 16.11
CA GLY A 478 -3.45 2.51 16.58
C GLY A 478 -3.11 3.85 17.27
N LEU A 479 -2.05 3.88 18.07
CA LEU A 479 -1.59 5.11 18.72
C LEU A 479 -1.07 6.15 17.73
N VAL A 480 -0.36 5.74 16.67
CA VAL A 480 0.08 6.65 15.59
C VAL A 480 -1.13 7.23 14.85
N ALA A 481 -2.12 6.39 14.51
CA ALA A 481 -3.35 6.86 13.88
C ALA A 481 -4.10 7.86 14.78
N ALA A 482 -4.24 7.54 16.06
CA ALA A 482 -4.85 8.43 17.04
C ALA A 482 -4.08 9.76 17.18
N ALA A 483 -2.76 9.72 17.25
CA ALA A 483 -1.91 10.90 17.34
C ALA A 483 -2.05 11.83 16.13
N LEU A 484 -2.14 11.26 14.92
CA LEU A 484 -2.36 12.01 13.67
C LEU A 484 -3.76 12.64 13.63
N LEU A 485 -4.79 11.93 14.12
CA LEU A 485 -6.16 12.46 14.21
C LEU A 485 -6.25 13.60 15.23
N VAL A 486 -5.68 13.43 16.42
CA VAL A 486 -5.63 14.46 17.47
C VAL A 486 -4.88 15.71 16.98
N GLY A 487 -3.72 15.51 16.36
CA GLY A 487 -2.93 16.60 15.78
C GLY A 487 -3.68 17.35 14.69
N GLY A 488 -4.43 16.64 13.85
CA GLY A 488 -5.17 17.20 12.71
C GLY A 488 -6.45 17.95 13.10
N GLY A 489 -7.17 17.49 14.12
CA GLY A 489 -8.49 18.02 14.47
C GLY A 489 -9.44 18.03 13.26
N ALA A 490 -10.01 19.19 12.94
CA ALA A 490 -10.88 19.35 11.75
C ALA A 490 -10.15 19.11 10.40
N ALA A 491 -8.82 19.22 10.38
CA ALA A 491 -7.99 18.96 9.19
C ALA A 491 -7.30 17.59 9.24
N ALA A 492 -7.89 16.60 9.94
CA ALA A 492 -7.27 15.29 10.19
C ALA A 492 -6.85 14.57 8.90
N LEU A 493 -7.65 14.65 7.81
CA LEU A 493 -7.28 14.11 6.50
C LEU A 493 -5.93 14.64 6.02
N GLY A 494 -5.71 15.94 6.11
CA GLY A 494 -4.44 16.58 5.71
C GLY A 494 -3.25 16.15 6.56
N THR A 495 -3.45 15.93 7.86
CA THR A 495 -2.39 15.50 8.78
C THR A 495 -2.02 14.03 8.57
N LEU A 496 -3.01 13.16 8.31
CA LEU A 496 -2.78 11.76 7.92
C LEU A 496 -1.96 11.68 6.62
N GLN A 497 -2.32 12.48 5.62
CA GLN A 497 -1.55 12.59 4.37
C GLN A 497 -0.13 13.10 4.60
N ALA A 498 0.04 14.10 5.48
CA ALA A 498 1.35 14.68 5.77
C ALA A 498 2.31 13.67 6.40
N GLY A 499 1.83 12.84 7.33
CA GLY A 499 2.62 11.76 7.92
C GLY A 499 3.12 10.76 6.87
N THR A 500 2.25 10.37 5.95
CA THR A 500 2.59 9.45 4.86
C THR A 500 3.61 10.06 3.89
N ILE A 501 3.42 11.32 3.48
CA ILE A 501 4.35 12.00 2.55
C ILE A 501 5.72 12.16 3.18
N ALA A 502 5.78 12.53 4.46
CA ALA A 502 7.04 12.70 5.18
C ALA A 502 7.83 11.38 5.31
N SER A 503 7.15 10.28 5.61
CA SER A 503 7.78 8.96 5.74
C SER A 503 8.06 8.28 4.40
N GLY A 504 7.27 8.57 3.36
CA GLY A 504 7.42 8.02 2.02
C GLY A 504 8.66 8.54 1.29
N LEU A 505 9.03 9.81 1.49
CA LEU A 505 10.16 10.41 0.79
C LEU A 505 11.50 9.66 0.99
N PRO A 506 11.98 9.39 2.22
CA PRO A 506 13.22 8.63 2.39
C PRO A 506 13.10 7.20 1.90
N PHE A 507 11.93 6.57 2.02
CA PHE A 507 11.73 5.22 1.51
C PHE A 507 11.67 5.15 -0.03
N THR A 508 11.34 6.23 -0.71
CA THR A 508 11.46 6.32 -2.19
C THR A 508 12.90 6.09 -2.66
N LEU A 509 13.89 6.61 -1.92
CA LEU A 509 15.29 6.35 -2.22
C LEU A 509 15.64 4.86 -2.02
N VAL A 510 15.17 4.27 -0.92
CA VAL A 510 15.33 2.83 -0.65
C VAL A 510 14.75 2.00 -1.79
N LEU A 511 13.55 2.33 -2.27
CA LEU A 511 12.87 1.65 -3.38
C LEU A 511 13.69 1.70 -4.68
N LEU A 512 14.23 2.86 -5.05
CA LEU A 512 15.05 3.00 -6.27
C LEU A 512 16.36 2.22 -6.20
N VAL A 513 17.06 2.27 -5.06
CA VAL A 513 18.29 1.51 -4.87
C VAL A 513 17.99 0.01 -4.83
N CYS A 514 16.82 -0.39 -4.30
CA CYS A 514 16.33 -1.78 -4.35
C CYS A 514 16.17 -2.27 -5.79
N CYS A 515 15.64 -1.46 -6.72
CA CYS A 515 15.55 -1.82 -8.14
C CYS A 515 16.93 -2.14 -8.73
N TYR A 516 17.94 -1.31 -8.46
CA TYR A 516 19.29 -1.54 -8.95
C TYR A 516 19.90 -2.82 -8.36
N SER A 517 19.73 -3.03 -7.07
CA SER A 517 20.23 -4.22 -6.38
C SER A 517 19.57 -5.50 -6.90
N LEU A 518 18.25 -5.47 -7.06
CA LEU A 518 17.47 -6.56 -7.64
C LEU A 518 17.95 -6.87 -9.06
N PHE A 519 18.16 -5.86 -9.90
CA PHE A 519 18.67 -6.07 -11.25
C PHE A 519 20.03 -6.76 -11.24
N LYS A 520 20.98 -6.32 -10.38
CA LYS A 520 22.28 -7.00 -10.21
C LYS A 520 22.13 -8.46 -9.83
N GLY A 521 21.27 -8.75 -8.84
CA GLY A 521 21.00 -10.11 -8.37
C GLY A 521 20.43 -11.00 -9.47
N LEU A 522 19.43 -10.50 -10.20
CA LEU A 522 18.80 -11.24 -11.29
C LEU A 522 19.75 -11.49 -12.46
N MET A 523 20.62 -10.53 -12.80
CA MET A 523 21.64 -10.70 -13.83
C MET A 523 22.68 -11.73 -13.45
N SER A 524 23.12 -11.77 -12.21
CA SER A 524 24.03 -12.80 -11.68
C SER A 524 23.39 -14.19 -11.80
N GLU A 525 22.15 -14.34 -11.31
CA GLU A 525 21.40 -15.61 -11.39
C GLU A 525 21.20 -16.08 -12.84
N TYR A 526 20.82 -15.18 -13.74
CA TYR A 526 20.63 -15.52 -15.16
C TYR A 526 21.90 -16.03 -15.80
N ARG A 527 23.06 -15.47 -15.48
CA ARG A 527 24.37 -15.92 -16.02
C ARG A 527 24.74 -17.31 -15.48
N LEU A 528 24.51 -17.57 -14.20
CA LEU A 528 24.70 -18.88 -13.60
C LEU A 528 23.87 -19.95 -14.29
N LEU A 529 22.55 -19.71 -14.43
CA LEU A 529 21.64 -20.65 -15.09
C LEU A 529 21.98 -20.86 -16.57
N LYS A 530 22.57 -19.85 -17.24
CA LYS A 530 23.03 -19.98 -18.63
C LYS A 530 24.31 -20.81 -18.72
N ALA A 531 25.23 -20.67 -17.77
CA ALA A 531 26.46 -21.43 -17.71
C ALA A 531 26.19 -22.92 -17.41
N GLU A 532 25.29 -23.23 -16.48
CA GLU A 532 24.84 -24.59 -16.19
C GLU A 532 24.27 -25.28 -17.42
N LYS A 533 23.35 -24.62 -18.16
CA LYS A 533 22.76 -25.16 -19.40
C LYS A 533 23.75 -25.34 -20.55
N ALA A 534 24.89 -24.68 -20.53
CA ALA A 534 25.92 -24.83 -21.53
C ALA A 534 26.91 -25.97 -21.20
N ALA A 535 26.91 -26.41 -19.93
CA ALA A 535 27.74 -27.51 -19.42
C ALA A 535 27.03 -28.88 -19.53
N ASP A 536 25.67 -28.89 -19.52
CA ASP A 536 24.82 -30.04 -19.84
C ASP A 536 24.72 -30.27 -21.36
#